data_74ecfcf3bcc7f4dabf63471988da8cd6
#
_entry.id   74ecfcf3bcc7f4dabf63471988da8cd6
#
_cell.length_a   1.000
_cell.length_b   1.000
_cell.length_c   1.000
_cell.angle_alpha   90.00
_cell.angle_beta   90.00
_cell.angle_gamma   90.00
#
_symmetry.space_group_name_H-M   'P 1'
#
loop_
_entity.id
_entity.type
_entity.pdbx_description
1 polymer ?
#
loop_
_entity_poly.entity_id
_entity_poly.type
_entity_poly.pdbx_seq_one_letter_code
_entity_poly.pdbx_strand_id
1 'polypeptide(L)'
;VELEIQDMTFSSLLAAIPAGKIDMAIAGVAPTDVRKETMDFSDSYLFSDQVIIINKTDADKFKTLDDLKGVPLAAEKSTTQEKLVQELLPDNSLTSLEHVPDCILELKNGKVSGVVVESIVGEQYLLADDTLQFADANFGRQKESAIVLNKGNEDLLEILNAVIKENQDAGNFDKWVEEYSQI
;
A
#
# COMPACT_ATOMS: atom_id res chain seq x y z
N VAL A 1 24.01 0.03 -18.12
CA VAL A 1 23.73 -0.63 -16.84
C VAL A 1 22.75 -1.77 -17.14
N GLU A 2 22.94 -2.93 -16.53
CA GLU A 2 22.01 -4.07 -16.61
C GLU A 2 21.02 -3.97 -15.44
N LEU A 3 19.74 -4.12 -15.72
CA LEU A 3 18.68 -4.12 -14.70
C LEU A 3 18.39 -5.56 -14.25
N GLU A 4 18.54 -5.83 -12.96
CA GLU A 4 18.10 -7.06 -12.32
C GLU A 4 16.88 -6.77 -11.45
N ILE A 5 15.75 -7.47 -11.72
CA ILE A 5 14.52 -7.32 -10.95
C ILE A 5 14.41 -8.48 -9.94
N GLN A 6 14.24 -8.14 -8.67
CA GLN A 6 14.05 -9.10 -7.58
C GLN A 6 12.68 -8.88 -6.95
N ASP A 7 11.85 -9.92 -6.91
CA ASP A 7 10.58 -9.94 -6.20
C ASP A 7 10.78 -10.35 -4.73
N MET A 8 10.12 -9.63 -3.81
CA MET A 8 10.23 -9.89 -2.36
C MET A 8 9.03 -9.33 -1.60
N THR A 9 8.84 -9.80 -0.36
CA THR A 9 7.80 -9.25 0.53
C THR A 9 8.05 -7.77 0.85
N PHE A 10 7.01 -7.02 1.15
CA PHE A 10 7.12 -5.60 1.48
C PHE A 10 8.03 -5.36 2.71
N SER A 11 7.92 -6.20 3.73
CA SER A 11 8.80 -6.16 4.91
C SER A 11 10.28 -6.41 4.57
N SER A 12 10.55 -7.36 3.67
CA SER A 12 11.90 -7.68 3.19
C SER A 12 12.50 -6.55 2.36
N LEU A 13 11.69 -5.91 1.50
CA LEU A 13 12.09 -4.75 0.70
C LEU A 13 12.59 -3.60 1.58
N LEU A 14 11.82 -3.24 2.61
CA LEU A 14 12.19 -2.17 3.54
C LEU A 14 13.47 -2.47 4.33
N ALA A 15 13.80 -3.74 4.54
CA ALA A 15 15.04 -4.14 5.18
C ALA A 15 16.23 -4.21 4.19
N ALA A 16 15.98 -4.54 2.93
CA ALA A 16 17.01 -4.73 1.90
C ALA A 16 17.66 -3.43 1.46
N ILE A 17 16.90 -2.33 1.36
CA ILE A 17 17.40 -1.01 0.96
C ILE A 17 18.49 -0.51 1.90
N PRO A 18 18.27 -0.27 3.21
CA PRO A 18 19.31 0.26 4.07
C PRO A 18 20.47 -0.72 4.29
N ALA A 19 20.26 -2.01 4.01
CA ALA A 19 21.32 -3.03 4.05
C ALA A 19 22.18 -3.06 2.77
N GLY A 20 21.87 -2.26 1.74
CA GLY A 20 22.59 -2.21 0.48
C GLY A 20 22.50 -3.49 -0.35
N LYS A 21 21.42 -4.28 -0.18
CA LYS A 21 21.20 -5.52 -0.93
C LYS A 21 20.53 -5.28 -2.28
N ILE A 22 19.82 -4.18 -2.41
CA ILE A 22 19.22 -3.68 -3.64
C ILE A 22 19.49 -2.18 -3.72
N ASP A 23 19.59 -1.63 -4.93
CA ASP A 23 19.90 -0.21 -5.14
C ASP A 23 18.67 0.68 -4.97
N MET A 24 17.52 0.20 -5.42
CA MET A 24 16.23 0.91 -5.31
C MET A 24 15.06 -0.09 -5.23
N ALA A 25 13.91 0.41 -4.80
CA ALA A 25 12.66 -0.35 -4.87
C ALA A 25 11.52 0.52 -5.40
N ILE A 26 10.71 -0.05 -6.29
CA ILE A 26 9.49 0.56 -6.83
C ILE A 26 8.32 -0.28 -6.36
N ALA A 27 7.57 0.28 -5.42
CA ALA A 27 6.39 -0.33 -4.83
C ALA A 27 5.53 0.77 -4.17
N GLY A 28 4.42 0.42 -3.55
CA GLY A 28 3.61 1.35 -2.77
C GLY A 28 4.33 1.85 -1.50
N VAL A 29 5.54 2.39 -1.60
CA VAL A 29 6.33 2.82 -0.44
C VAL A 29 6.09 4.29 -0.15
N ALA A 30 5.42 4.58 0.98
CA ALA A 30 5.21 5.95 1.43
C ALA A 30 6.51 6.55 2.02
N PRO A 31 6.86 7.80 1.67
CA PRO A 31 8.05 8.50 2.19
C PRO A 31 7.78 9.07 3.59
N THR A 32 7.55 8.20 4.59
CA THR A 32 7.31 8.62 5.97
C THR A 32 8.58 9.17 6.62
N ASP A 33 8.45 10.07 7.62
CA ASP A 33 9.58 10.67 8.31
C ASP A 33 10.51 9.61 8.92
N VAL A 34 9.94 8.56 9.52
CA VAL A 34 10.72 7.44 10.08
C VAL A 34 11.55 6.74 8.99
N ARG A 35 10.98 6.49 7.83
CA ARG A 35 11.71 5.86 6.71
C ARG A 35 12.78 6.78 6.13
N LYS A 36 12.52 8.09 6.07
CA LYS A 36 13.50 9.10 5.61
C LYS A 36 14.73 9.20 6.49
N GLU A 37 14.72 8.69 7.72
CA GLU A 37 15.93 8.64 8.56
C GLU A 37 17.01 7.72 7.96
N THR A 38 16.60 6.63 7.31
CA THR A 38 17.52 5.58 6.83
C THR A 38 17.54 5.37 5.31
N MET A 39 16.60 5.97 4.59
CA MET A 39 16.42 5.81 3.15
C MET A 39 16.17 7.16 2.48
N ASP A 40 16.49 7.29 1.20
CA ASP A 40 16.10 8.42 0.37
C ASP A 40 14.92 8.04 -0.51
N PHE A 41 14.16 9.05 -0.92
CA PHE A 41 12.92 8.87 -1.69
C PHE A 41 12.91 9.82 -2.87
N SER A 42 12.44 9.34 -4.00
CA SER A 42 12.11 10.17 -5.15
C SER A 42 10.93 11.11 -4.87
N ASP A 43 10.63 11.98 -5.81
CA ASP A 43 9.32 12.61 -5.89
C ASP A 43 8.23 11.55 -5.95
N SER A 44 7.06 11.88 -5.40
CA SER A 44 5.91 10.96 -5.39
C SER A 44 5.36 10.82 -6.80
N TYR A 45 5.16 9.58 -7.26
CA TYR A 45 4.67 9.28 -8.60
C TYR A 45 3.22 8.79 -8.62
N LEU A 46 2.68 8.36 -7.46
CA LEU A 46 1.33 7.82 -7.33
C LEU A 46 0.70 8.27 -6.02
N PHE A 47 -0.61 8.51 -6.06
CA PHE A 47 -1.41 8.82 -4.88
C PHE A 47 -2.60 7.86 -4.83
N SER A 48 -2.91 7.34 -3.64
CA SER A 48 -4.01 6.41 -3.42
C SER A 48 -4.71 6.69 -2.08
N ASP A 49 -5.97 6.34 -1.98
CA ASP A 49 -6.71 6.40 -0.73
C ASP A 49 -6.43 5.14 0.12
N GLN A 50 -6.56 5.29 1.43
CA GLN A 50 -6.51 4.19 2.38
C GLN A 50 -7.93 3.68 2.59
N VAL A 51 -8.22 2.48 2.13
CA VAL A 51 -9.57 1.91 2.08
C VAL A 51 -9.65 0.58 2.84
N ILE A 52 -10.87 0.11 3.06
CA ILE A 52 -11.12 -1.14 3.76
C ILE A 52 -11.97 -2.04 2.86
N ILE A 53 -11.44 -3.21 2.51
CA ILE A 53 -12.20 -4.25 1.81
C ILE A 53 -13.00 -5.04 2.85
N ILE A 54 -14.27 -5.26 2.56
CA ILE A 54 -15.21 -6.05 3.37
C ILE A 54 -15.99 -7.03 2.50
N ASN A 55 -16.61 -8.03 3.11
CA ASN A 55 -17.62 -8.83 2.40
C ASN A 55 -18.87 -7.98 2.13
N LYS A 56 -19.48 -8.08 0.95
CA LYS A 56 -20.71 -7.36 0.59
C LYS A 56 -21.88 -7.60 1.57
N THR A 57 -21.89 -8.76 2.20
CA THR A 57 -22.90 -9.10 3.24
C THR A 57 -22.80 -8.21 4.48
N ASP A 58 -21.71 -7.51 4.66
CA ASP A 58 -21.43 -6.62 5.79
C ASP A 58 -21.50 -5.13 5.42
N ALA A 59 -21.97 -4.80 4.21
CA ALA A 59 -22.05 -3.44 3.67
C ALA A 59 -22.71 -2.43 4.61
N ASP A 60 -23.79 -2.85 5.27
CA ASP A 60 -24.55 -1.97 6.17
C ASP A 60 -23.94 -1.84 7.57
N LYS A 61 -22.87 -2.59 7.88
CA LYS A 61 -22.25 -2.62 9.22
C LYS A 61 -21.15 -1.57 9.40
N PHE A 62 -20.45 -1.20 8.32
CA PHE A 62 -19.20 -0.42 8.40
C PHE A 62 -19.31 0.87 7.58
N LYS A 63 -20.09 1.83 8.09
CA LYS A 63 -20.35 3.12 7.43
C LYS A 63 -19.41 4.24 7.90
N THR A 64 -18.95 4.14 9.13
CA THR A 64 -18.06 5.11 9.76
C THR A 64 -16.88 4.42 10.44
N LEU A 65 -15.81 5.16 10.78
CA LEU A 65 -14.70 4.60 11.55
C LEU A 65 -15.13 4.12 12.95
N ASP A 66 -16.16 4.72 13.51
CA ASP A 66 -16.69 4.29 14.81
C ASP A 66 -17.30 2.87 14.75
N ASP A 67 -17.87 2.48 13.61
CA ASP A 67 -18.42 1.14 13.40
C ASP A 67 -17.33 0.06 13.32
N LEU A 68 -16.08 0.47 13.11
CA LEU A 68 -14.92 -0.43 13.05
C LEU A 68 -14.27 -0.66 14.41
N LYS A 69 -14.65 0.07 15.48
CA LYS A 69 -14.05 -0.11 16.81
C LYS A 69 -14.31 -1.50 17.38
N GLY A 70 -13.24 -2.18 17.78
CA GLY A 70 -13.27 -3.54 18.30
C GLY A 70 -13.49 -4.62 17.23
N VAL A 71 -13.52 -4.26 15.95
CA VAL A 71 -13.70 -5.19 14.83
C VAL A 71 -12.37 -5.82 14.44
N PRO A 72 -12.27 -7.15 14.24
CA PRO A 72 -11.04 -7.78 13.76
C PRO A 72 -10.70 -7.30 12.33
N LEU A 73 -9.52 -6.74 12.15
CA LEU A 73 -9.01 -6.26 10.86
C LEU A 73 -7.72 -6.98 10.48
N ALA A 74 -7.41 -6.99 9.19
CA ALA A 74 -6.10 -7.42 8.71
C ALA A 74 -5.43 -6.31 7.86
N ALA A 75 -4.10 -6.32 7.85
CA ALA A 75 -3.29 -5.49 6.98
C ALA A 75 -1.96 -6.19 6.65
N GLU A 76 -1.34 -5.78 5.56
CA GLU A 76 0.00 -6.25 5.24
C GLU A 76 1.01 -5.63 6.21
N LYS A 77 1.93 -6.47 6.67
CA LYS A 77 2.94 -6.14 7.67
C LYS A 77 3.91 -5.06 7.20
N SER A 78 4.32 -4.20 8.13
CA SER A 78 5.26 -3.08 7.92
C SER A 78 4.72 -1.97 7.00
N THR A 79 3.44 -2.00 6.63
CA THR A 79 2.79 -0.99 5.80
C THR A 79 2.28 0.20 6.61
N THR A 80 1.93 1.27 5.92
CA THR A 80 1.21 2.40 6.53
C THR A 80 -0.22 2.03 6.90
N GLN A 81 -0.83 1.04 6.26
CA GLN A 81 -2.14 0.50 6.57
C GLN A 81 -2.17 -0.18 7.94
N GLU A 82 -1.17 -1.04 8.21
CA GLU A 82 -0.98 -1.64 9.52
C GLU A 82 -0.87 -0.57 10.61
N LYS A 83 -0.04 0.45 10.38
CA LYS A 83 0.16 1.56 11.30
C LYS A 83 -1.10 2.38 11.52
N LEU A 84 -1.89 2.63 10.47
CA LEU A 84 -3.18 3.33 10.58
C LEU A 84 -4.16 2.64 11.52
N VAL A 85 -4.29 1.31 11.41
CA VAL A 85 -5.15 0.55 12.33
C VAL A 85 -4.64 0.66 13.76
N GLN A 86 -3.34 0.50 13.98
CA GLN A 86 -2.74 0.61 15.32
C GLN A 86 -2.93 1.99 15.96
N GLU A 87 -2.88 3.07 15.17
CA GLU A 87 -3.00 4.44 15.65
C GLU A 87 -4.45 4.88 15.86
N LEU A 88 -5.35 4.56 14.93
CA LEU A 88 -6.71 5.09 14.91
C LEU A 88 -7.73 4.13 15.51
N LEU A 89 -7.42 2.85 15.54
CA LEU A 89 -8.27 1.78 16.07
C LEU A 89 -7.47 0.87 17.02
N PRO A 90 -6.85 1.44 18.09
CA PRO A 90 -5.90 0.71 18.95
C PRO A 90 -6.51 -0.48 19.69
N ASP A 91 -7.83 -0.49 19.90
CA ASP A 91 -8.55 -1.56 20.57
C ASP A 91 -8.95 -2.71 19.64
N ASN A 92 -8.65 -2.60 18.33
CA ASN A 92 -8.98 -3.62 17.36
C ASN A 92 -7.97 -4.79 17.41
N SER A 93 -8.47 -6.00 17.22
CA SER A 93 -7.61 -7.13 16.89
C SER A 93 -7.07 -6.96 15.47
N LEU A 94 -5.76 -6.79 15.32
CA LEU A 94 -5.10 -6.65 14.04
C LEU A 94 -4.31 -7.90 13.68
N THR A 95 -4.64 -8.51 12.55
CA THR A 95 -3.89 -9.62 11.95
C THR A 95 -2.94 -9.06 10.90
N SER A 96 -1.64 -9.06 11.20
CA SER A 96 -0.58 -8.59 10.29
C SER A 96 0.01 -9.78 9.54
N LEU A 97 -0.09 -9.79 8.21
CA LEU A 97 0.40 -10.87 7.35
C LEU A 97 1.41 -10.34 6.33
N GLU A 98 2.23 -11.22 5.77
CA GLU A 98 3.31 -10.81 4.85
C GLU A 98 2.78 -10.43 3.45
N HIS A 99 1.58 -10.88 3.09
CA HIS A 99 0.98 -10.66 1.77
C HIS A 99 -0.50 -10.28 1.86
N VAL A 100 -0.94 -9.35 1.01
CA VAL A 100 -2.36 -8.96 0.91
C VAL A 100 -3.29 -10.13 0.54
N PRO A 101 -2.94 -11.05 -0.37
CA PRO A 101 -3.77 -12.23 -0.66
C PRO A 101 -4.12 -13.05 0.58
N ASP A 102 -3.18 -13.19 1.53
CA ASP A 102 -3.43 -13.92 2.78
C ASP A 102 -4.42 -13.15 3.67
N CYS A 103 -4.34 -11.81 3.71
CA CYS A 103 -5.33 -10.98 4.40
C CYS A 103 -6.73 -11.15 3.82
N ILE A 104 -6.85 -11.18 2.49
CA ILE A 104 -8.13 -11.42 1.79
C ILE A 104 -8.67 -12.82 2.10
N LEU A 105 -7.80 -13.82 2.19
CA LEU A 105 -8.20 -15.17 2.57
C LEU A 105 -8.76 -15.22 4.01
N GLU A 106 -8.16 -14.50 4.96
CA GLU A 106 -8.68 -14.39 6.33
C GLU A 106 -10.05 -13.70 6.36
N LEU A 107 -10.27 -12.67 5.52
CA LEU A 107 -11.57 -12.02 5.35
C LEU A 107 -12.63 -12.99 4.81
N LYS A 108 -12.30 -13.72 3.74
CA LYS A 108 -13.23 -14.71 3.13
C LYS A 108 -13.57 -15.85 4.08
N ASN A 109 -12.66 -16.23 4.95
CA ASN A 109 -12.86 -17.24 5.98
C ASN A 109 -13.60 -16.70 7.23
N GLY A 110 -13.95 -15.42 7.28
CA GLY A 110 -14.64 -14.79 8.41
C GLY A 110 -13.81 -14.65 9.68
N LYS A 111 -12.48 -14.74 9.58
CA LYS A 111 -11.57 -14.56 10.73
C LYS A 111 -11.29 -13.09 11.01
N VAL A 112 -11.36 -12.24 9.97
CA VAL A 112 -11.37 -10.79 10.08
C VAL A 112 -12.59 -10.25 9.36
N SER A 113 -13.01 -9.03 9.70
CA SER A 113 -14.18 -8.37 9.11
C SER A 113 -13.82 -7.35 8.04
N GLY A 114 -12.54 -7.00 7.94
CA GLY A 114 -12.05 -6.08 6.92
C GLY A 114 -10.55 -6.19 6.72
N VAL A 115 -10.11 -5.81 5.52
CA VAL A 115 -8.69 -5.73 5.13
C VAL A 115 -8.36 -4.31 4.72
N VAL A 116 -7.37 -3.70 5.36
CA VAL A 116 -6.94 -2.33 5.06
C VAL A 116 -5.88 -2.36 3.98
N VAL A 117 -6.14 -1.67 2.87
CA VAL A 117 -5.28 -1.64 1.68
C VAL A 117 -5.28 -0.25 1.04
N GLU A 118 -4.44 -0.07 0.03
CA GLU A 118 -4.55 1.06 -0.91
C GLU A 118 -5.70 0.84 -1.89
N SER A 119 -6.39 1.91 -2.29
CA SER A 119 -7.54 1.83 -3.22
C SER A 119 -7.19 1.11 -4.53
N ILE A 120 -6.04 1.42 -5.12
CA ILE A 120 -5.56 0.80 -6.37
C ILE A 120 -5.37 -0.72 -6.23
N VAL A 121 -4.83 -1.17 -5.09
CA VAL A 121 -4.70 -2.60 -4.78
C VAL A 121 -6.07 -3.22 -4.53
N GLY A 122 -6.91 -2.53 -3.75
CA GLY A 122 -8.25 -2.99 -3.40
C GLY A 122 -9.15 -3.18 -4.61
N GLU A 123 -9.13 -2.26 -5.56
CA GLU A 123 -9.91 -2.32 -6.80
C GLU A 123 -9.67 -3.63 -7.57
N GLN A 124 -8.44 -4.12 -7.63
CA GLN A 124 -8.12 -5.38 -8.31
C GLN A 124 -8.79 -6.59 -7.64
N TYR A 125 -8.85 -6.61 -6.31
CA TYR A 125 -9.58 -7.67 -5.60
C TYR A 125 -11.08 -7.59 -5.83
N LEU A 126 -11.64 -6.38 -5.92
CA LEU A 126 -13.07 -6.19 -6.20
C LEU A 126 -13.41 -6.58 -7.65
N LEU A 127 -12.52 -6.36 -8.60
CA LEU A 127 -12.68 -6.83 -9.99
C LEU A 127 -12.62 -8.36 -10.10
N ALA A 128 -11.77 -9.00 -9.29
CA ALA A 128 -11.58 -10.46 -9.30
C ALA A 128 -12.65 -11.21 -8.48
N ASP A 129 -13.31 -10.56 -7.53
CA ASP A 129 -14.25 -11.20 -6.60
C ASP A 129 -15.45 -10.28 -6.32
N ASP A 130 -16.59 -10.61 -6.92
CA ASP A 130 -17.84 -9.86 -6.80
C ASP A 130 -18.53 -9.98 -5.43
N THR A 131 -18.02 -10.79 -4.52
CA THR A 131 -18.48 -10.89 -3.13
C THR A 131 -17.85 -9.83 -2.21
N LEU A 132 -16.84 -9.12 -2.69
CA LEU A 132 -16.10 -8.08 -1.97
C LEU A 132 -16.57 -6.68 -2.38
N GLN A 133 -16.42 -5.73 -1.48
CA GLN A 133 -16.59 -4.30 -1.73
C GLN A 133 -15.74 -3.45 -0.80
N PHE A 134 -15.63 -2.16 -1.07
CA PHE A 134 -15.13 -1.21 -0.08
C PHE A 134 -16.20 -0.90 0.96
N ALA A 135 -15.78 -0.74 2.22
CA ALA A 135 -16.61 -0.15 3.25
C ALA A 135 -16.86 1.34 2.94
N ASP A 136 -17.99 1.88 3.39
CA ASP A 136 -18.22 3.34 3.39
C ASP A 136 -17.28 4.03 4.39
N ALA A 137 -16.95 3.35 5.49
CA ALA A 137 -15.94 3.77 6.43
C ALA A 137 -14.58 3.89 5.74
N ASN A 138 -13.92 5.04 5.87
CA ASN A 138 -12.58 5.25 5.35
C ASN A 138 -11.75 6.10 6.33
N PHE A 139 -10.44 6.08 6.16
CA PHE A 139 -9.52 6.80 7.04
C PHE A 139 -9.38 8.29 6.67
N GLY A 140 -9.95 8.74 5.57
CA GLY A 140 -9.84 10.13 5.08
C GLY A 140 -8.39 10.56 4.81
N ARG A 141 -7.51 9.62 4.52
CA ARG A 141 -6.08 9.86 4.31
C ARG A 141 -5.64 9.30 2.97
N GLN A 142 -4.99 10.14 2.20
CA GLN A 142 -4.26 9.71 1.02
C GLN A 142 -2.85 9.24 1.41
N LYS A 143 -2.31 8.36 0.59
CA LYS A 143 -0.95 7.85 0.65
C LYS A 143 -0.23 8.24 -0.63
N GLU A 144 0.98 8.73 -0.46
CA GLU A 144 1.94 8.92 -1.53
C GLU A 144 2.77 7.66 -1.73
N SER A 145 3.15 7.37 -2.98
CA SER A 145 4.11 6.33 -3.30
C SER A 145 5.31 6.94 -4.02
N ALA A 146 6.50 6.63 -3.56
CA ALA A 146 7.77 7.10 -4.11
C ALA A 146 8.73 5.93 -4.31
N ILE A 147 9.69 6.09 -5.22
CA ILE A 147 10.81 5.16 -5.37
C ILE A 147 11.73 5.35 -4.18
N VAL A 148 12.11 4.26 -3.54
CA VAL A 148 13.00 4.29 -2.37
C VAL A 148 14.39 3.82 -2.75
N LEU A 149 15.41 4.50 -2.22
CA LEU A 149 16.83 4.26 -2.49
C LEU A 149 17.62 4.17 -1.19
N ASN A 150 18.83 3.63 -1.31
CA ASN A 150 19.85 3.76 -0.27
C ASN A 150 20.16 5.24 -0.01
N LYS A 151 20.41 5.56 1.26
CA LYS A 151 20.75 6.91 1.70
C LYS A 151 22.04 7.40 1.01
N GLY A 152 21.97 8.64 0.49
CA GLY A 152 23.13 9.31 -0.13
C GLY A 152 23.38 8.95 -1.60
N ASN A 153 22.43 8.32 -2.30
CA ASN A 153 22.53 8.04 -3.74
C ASN A 153 21.90 9.17 -4.57
N GLU A 154 22.45 10.38 -4.42
CA GLU A 154 21.89 11.62 -5.01
C GLU A 154 21.87 11.59 -6.54
N ASP A 155 22.91 11.03 -7.18
CA ASP A 155 23.01 10.94 -8.64
C ASP A 155 21.85 10.10 -9.24
N LEU A 156 21.54 8.95 -8.63
CA LEU A 156 20.43 8.12 -9.07
C LEU A 156 19.09 8.79 -8.76
N LEU A 157 18.97 9.45 -7.62
CA LEU A 157 17.75 10.16 -7.22
C LEU A 157 17.41 11.28 -8.21
N GLU A 158 18.40 12.07 -8.67
CA GLU A 158 18.20 13.12 -9.66
C GLU A 158 17.68 12.55 -10.98
N ILE A 159 18.25 11.44 -11.46
CA ILE A 159 17.81 10.75 -12.68
C ILE A 159 16.36 10.26 -12.52
N LEU A 160 16.02 9.63 -11.40
CA LEU A 160 14.68 9.12 -11.15
C LEU A 160 13.64 10.24 -11.10
N ASN A 161 13.94 11.36 -10.43
CA ASN A 161 13.03 12.50 -10.37
C ASN A 161 12.80 13.13 -11.75
N ALA A 162 13.84 13.20 -12.59
CA ALA A 162 13.69 13.68 -13.97
C ALA A 162 12.77 12.77 -14.79
N VAL A 163 12.92 11.44 -14.67
CA VAL A 163 12.07 10.46 -15.35
C VAL A 163 10.63 10.49 -14.81
N ILE A 164 10.44 10.60 -13.48
CA ILE A 164 9.12 10.73 -12.87
C ILE A 164 8.42 11.98 -13.43
N LYS A 165 9.10 13.12 -13.42
CA LYS A 165 8.54 14.38 -13.93
C LYS A 165 8.14 14.28 -15.41
N GLU A 166 8.98 13.72 -16.25
CA GLU A 166 8.68 13.52 -17.68
C GLU A 166 7.40 12.69 -17.87
N ASN A 167 7.24 11.60 -17.10
CA ASN A 167 6.09 10.73 -17.21
C ASN A 167 4.83 11.32 -16.57
N GLN A 168 4.96 12.14 -15.52
CA GLN A 168 3.84 12.92 -14.98
C GLN A 168 3.34 13.95 -15.98
N ASP A 169 4.26 14.73 -16.58
CA ASP A 169 3.92 15.75 -17.60
C ASP A 169 3.25 15.12 -18.84
N ALA A 170 3.59 13.88 -19.18
CA ALA A 170 2.98 13.09 -20.25
C ALA A 170 1.65 12.40 -19.88
N GLY A 171 1.26 12.39 -18.60
CA GLY A 171 0.09 11.68 -18.08
C GLY A 171 0.21 10.15 -18.19
N ASN A 172 1.44 9.63 -18.16
CA ASN A 172 1.67 8.20 -18.34
C ASN A 172 1.27 7.38 -17.10
N PHE A 173 1.43 7.91 -15.89
CA PHE A 173 1.06 7.19 -14.67
C PHE A 173 -0.44 6.87 -14.64
N ASP A 174 -1.31 7.82 -14.96
CA ASP A 174 -2.75 7.59 -15.01
C ASP A 174 -3.12 6.53 -16.05
N LYS A 175 -2.49 6.59 -17.23
CA LYS A 175 -2.68 5.59 -18.29
C LYS A 175 -2.23 4.20 -17.86
N TRP A 176 -1.09 4.10 -17.19
CA TRP A 176 -0.59 2.81 -16.69
C TRP A 176 -1.47 2.24 -15.57
N VAL A 177 -1.96 3.09 -14.67
CA VAL A 177 -2.93 2.65 -13.66
C VAL A 177 -4.17 2.10 -14.34
N GLU A 178 -4.75 2.80 -15.33
CA GLU A 178 -5.91 2.32 -16.06
C GLU A 178 -5.64 1.02 -16.82
N GLU A 179 -4.49 0.92 -17.52
CA GLU A 179 -4.11 -0.24 -18.34
C GLU A 179 -3.86 -1.49 -17.49
N TYR A 180 -3.12 -1.34 -16.38
CA TYR A 180 -2.68 -2.48 -15.56
C TYR A 180 -3.62 -2.81 -14.40
N SER A 181 -4.62 -1.98 -14.10
CA SER A 181 -5.68 -2.33 -13.13
C SER A 181 -6.70 -3.33 -13.67
N GLN A 182 -6.65 -3.67 -14.97
CA GLN A 182 -7.61 -4.57 -15.63
C GLN A 182 -7.04 -5.97 -15.91
N ILE A 183 -5.85 -6.30 -15.40
CA ILE A 183 -5.15 -7.58 -15.68
C ILE A 183 -5.42 -8.59 -14.58
#